data_c42004db87ddac6eb25509b0fc3ee11f
#
_entry.id   c42004db87ddac6eb25509b0fc3ee11f
#
_cell.length_a   1.000
_cell.length_b   1.000
_cell.length_c   1.000
_cell.angle_alpha   90.00
_cell.angle_beta   90.00
_cell.angle_gamma   90.00
#
_symmetry.space_group_name_H-M   'P 1'
#
loop_
_entity.id
_entity.type
_entity.pdbx_description
1 polymer ?
#
loop_
_entity_poly.entity_id
_entity_poly.type
_entity_poly.pdbx_seq_one_letter_code
_entity_poly.pdbx_strand_id
1 'polypeptide(L)'
;ERDYLKEHFTCCTEGKFDYYYAFIEKSMTELALYGEMAYIIPYSIYKNVFARKLREQIKPYVAKICDYTSEQKFPGITTSSTILVINKTPSINFTYIDQVTGIEIEVRKKRLSDKWLFMDYYTMLKETLWKKKEKFGTYFDVNNTIATLYNEAFLLEGYTLNGEYYESATGDKVEAALVRPAVSKKKRNQDNLYIIFPYKCENGVLTHYEDKDFRKQFPYATAHLLQYETKLGERAVDKSAKWFEYGRSQAITKITQEKLVMPSIISSAVNVTEEDADTIPC
;
A
#
# COMPACT_ATOMS: atom_id res chain seq x y z
N GLU A 1 -6.13 23.13 -8.75
CA GLU A 1 -5.44 22.37 -9.84
C GLU A 1 -6.07 21.01 -10.09
N ARG A 2 -6.27 20.17 -9.05
CA ARG A 2 -6.85 18.82 -9.24
C ARG A 2 -8.26 18.84 -9.82
N ASP A 3 -9.10 19.78 -9.43
CA ASP A 3 -10.47 19.87 -9.94
C ASP A 3 -10.48 20.31 -11.40
N TYR A 4 -9.61 21.24 -11.79
CA TYR A 4 -9.40 21.59 -13.19
C TYR A 4 -9.00 20.37 -14.04
N LEU A 5 -8.06 19.53 -13.55
CA LEU A 5 -7.66 18.32 -14.28
C LEU A 5 -8.78 17.30 -14.41
N LYS A 6 -9.64 17.14 -13.40
CA LYS A 6 -10.81 16.27 -13.48
C LYS A 6 -11.84 16.71 -14.54
N GLU A 7 -12.00 18.01 -14.70
CA GLU A 7 -12.93 18.58 -15.67
C GLU A 7 -12.42 18.50 -17.11
N HIS A 8 -11.10 18.57 -17.32
CA HIS A 8 -10.51 18.73 -18.64
C HIS A 8 -9.85 17.47 -19.20
N PHE A 9 -9.55 16.46 -18.35
CA PHE A 9 -8.86 15.25 -18.77
C PHE A 9 -9.61 13.98 -18.33
N THR A 10 -9.93 13.13 -19.29
CA THR A 10 -10.71 11.91 -19.03
C THR A 10 -9.96 10.91 -18.17
N CYS A 11 -8.64 10.83 -18.28
CA CYS A 11 -7.78 9.98 -17.45
C CYS A 11 -7.67 10.43 -15.98
N CYS A 12 -8.11 11.66 -15.65
CA CYS A 12 -8.04 12.25 -14.31
C CYS A 12 -9.38 12.27 -13.56
N THR A 13 -10.45 11.72 -14.13
CA THR A 13 -11.80 11.82 -13.55
C THR A 13 -12.02 11.00 -12.30
N GLU A 14 -11.20 9.99 -12.00
CA GLU A 14 -11.41 9.04 -10.91
C GLU A 14 -10.21 8.94 -9.95
N GLY A 15 -10.50 8.92 -8.66
CA GLY A 15 -9.56 8.53 -7.61
C GLY A 15 -8.35 9.44 -7.41
N LYS A 16 -7.25 8.82 -7.02
CA LYS A 16 -5.95 9.49 -6.80
C LYS A 16 -5.08 9.35 -8.03
N PHE A 17 -5.32 10.19 -9.03
CA PHE A 17 -4.49 10.23 -10.24
C PHE A 17 -3.18 10.99 -10.01
N ASP A 18 -2.17 10.69 -10.83
CA ASP A 18 -0.92 11.43 -10.91
C ASP A 18 -0.99 12.49 -12.03
N TYR A 19 -0.33 13.64 -11.83
CA TYR A 19 -0.37 14.76 -12.79
C TYR A 19 0.13 14.38 -14.19
N TYR A 20 1.10 13.48 -14.30
CA TYR A 20 1.62 13.06 -15.60
C TYR A 20 0.57 12.36 -16.48
N TYR A 21 -0.58 11.89 -15.92
CA TYR A 21 -1.66 11.35 -16.74
C TYR A 21 -2.22 12.41 -17.68
N ALA A 22 -2.47 13.61 -17.15
CA ALA A 22 -2.94 14.74 -17.96
C ALA A 22 -1.92 15.17 -19.02
N PHE A 23 -0.61 15.16 -18.69
CA PHE A 23 0.43 15.45 -19.66
C PHE A 23 0.44 14.47 -20.83
N ILE A 24 0.32 13.17 -20.55
CA ILE A 24 0.28 12.16 -21.62
C ILE A 24 -0.98 12.34 -22.46
N GLU A 25 -2.18 12.48 -21.85
CA GLU A 25 -3.44 12.67 -22.58
C GLU A 25 -3.37 13.94 -23.45
N LYS A 26 -2.87 15.06 -22.92
CA LYS A 26 -2.69 16.31 -23.66
C LYS A 26 -1.74 16.11 -24.84
N SER A 27 -0.58 15.51 -24.62
CA SER A 27 0.38 15.26 -25.69
C SER A 27 -0.18 14.33 -26.77
N MET A 28 -1.00 13.34 -26.40
CA MET A 28 -1.69 12.49 -27.36
C MET A 28 -2.61 13.28 -28.29
N THR A 29 -3.28 14.32 -27.79
CA THR A 29 -4.16 15.16 -28.62
C THR A 29 -3.37 16.04 -29.57
N GLU A 30 -2.21 16.53 -29.15
CA GLU A 30 -1.37 17.46 -29.91
C GLU A 30 -0.38 16.77 -30.85
N LEU A 31 -0.12 15.48 -30.63
CA LEU A 31 0.83 14.72 -31.45
C LEU A 31 0.34 14.65 -32.91
N ALA A 32 1.19 15.04 -33.84
CA ALA A 32 0.90 14.97 -35.27
C ALA A 32 0.70 13.51 -35.74
N LEU A 33 0.04 13.33 -36.87
CA LEU A 33 -0.05 12.02 -37.52
C LEU A 33 1.37 11.51 -37.84
N TYR A 34 1.63 10.24 -37.50
CA TYR A 34 2.97 9.60 -37.53
C TYR A 34 3.97 10.18 -36.52
N GLY A 35 3.56 11.13 -35.66
CA GLY A 35 4.42 11.65 -34.61
C GLY A 35 4.70 10.60 -33.54
N GLU A 36 5.85 10.78 -32.89
CA GLU A 36 6.27 9.94 -31.75
C GLU A 36 6.59 10.81 -30.54
N MET A 37 6.28 10.30 -29.36
CA MET A 37 6.64 10.92 -28.09
C MET A 37 7.19 9.89 -27.12
N ALA A 38 8.08 10.31 -26.23
CA ALA A 38 8.65 9.49 -25.18
C ALA A 38 8.54 10.18 -23.82
N TYR A 39 8.11 9.43 -22.82
CA TYR A 39 7.99 9.89 -21.43
C TYR A 39 8.76 8.99 -20.49
N ILE A 40 9.54 9.56 -19.58
CA ILE A 40 10.02 8.86 -18.41
C ILE A 40 8.99 9.05 -17.29
N ILE A 41 8.42 7.96 -16.80
CA ILE A 41 7.29 7.96 -15.88
C ILE A 41 7.43 6.84 -14.84
N PRO A 42 6.66 6.89 -13.73
CA PRO A 42 6.60 5.79 -12.78
C PRO A 42 6.05 4.51 -13.42
N TYR A 43 6.74 3.39 -13.19
CA TYR A 43 6.31 2.07 -13.67
C TYR A 43 4.90 1.67 -13.17
N SER A 44 4.47 2.25 -12.06
CA SER A 44 3.13 2.03 -11.49
C SER A 44 1.99 2.29 -12.46
N ILE A 45 2.19 3.09 -13.52
CA ILE A 45 1.18 3.33 -14.58
C ILE A 45 0.59 2.02 -15.11
N TYR A 46 1.38 0.96 -15.22
CA TYR A 46 0.94 -0.31 -15.80
C TYR A 46 0.05 -1.14 -14.87
N LYS A 47 0.09 -0.87 -13.56
CA LYS A 47 -0.63 -1.65 -12.53
C LYS A 47 -1.60 -0.84 -11.70
N ASN A 48 -1.41 0.49 -11.59
CA ASN A 48 -2.25 1.37 -10.78
C ASN A 48 -3.70 1.36 -11.27
N VAL A 49 -4.65 1.17 -10.36
CA VAL A 49 -6.09 1.14 -10.68
C VAL A 49 -6.57 2.48 -11.26
N PHE A 50 -6.04 3.60 -10.78
CA PHE A 50 -6.41 4.94 -11.23
C PHE A 50 -5.84 5.31 -12.61
N ALA A 51 -4.88 4.55 -13.15
CA ALA A 51 -4.33 4.73 -14.49
C ALA A 51 -5.10 3.93 -15.57
N ARG A 52 -6.19 3.25 -15.23
CA ARG A 52 -6.94 2.38 -16.17
C ARG A 52 -7.37 3.14 -17.41
N LYS A 53 -8.04 4.27 -17.26
CA LYS A 53 -8.52 5.08 -18.40
C LYS A 53 -7.37 5.53 -19.29
N LEU A 54 -6.27 5.98 -18.72
CA LEU A 54 -5.09 6.35 -19.49
C LEU A 54 -4.53 5.16 -20.26
N ARG A 55 -4.40 3.99 -19.62
CA ARG A 55 -3.94 2.77 -20.33
C ARG A 55 -4.84 2.38 -21.50
N GLU A 56 -6.16 2.49 -21.36
CA GLU A 56 -7.10 2.23 -22.43
C GLU A 56 -6.88 3.19 -23.60
N GLN A 57 -6.68 4.48 -23.33
CA GLN A 57 -6.43 5.51 -24.35
C GLN A 57 -5.13 5.29 -25.11
N ILE A 58 -4.02 5.01 -24.39
CA ILE A 58 -2.70 4.89 -25.00
C ILE A 58 -2.43 3.50 -25.61
N LYS A 59 -3.15 2.47 -25.17
CA LYS A 59 -2.90 1.07 -25.58
C LYS A 59 -2.74 0.87 -27.10
N PRO A 60 -3.56 1.45 -27.98
CA PRO A 60 -3.38 1.28 -29.43
C PRO A 60 -2.06 1.86 -29.95
N TYR A 61 -1.53 2.85 -29.27
CA TYR A 61 -0.46 3.72 -29.74
C TYR A 61 0.92 3.42 -29.12
N VAL A 62 0.99 2.56 -28.07
CA VAL A 62 2.28 2.17 -27.49
C VAL A 62 3.14 1.51 -28.53
N ALA A 63 4.37 2.04 -28.73
CA ALA A 63 5.36 1.52 -29.65
C ALA A 63 6.47 0.75 -28.92
N LYS A 64 6.91 1.28 -27.76
CA LYS A 64 7.98 0.67 -26.97
C LYS A 64 7.83 0.98 -25.49
N ILE A 65 8.27 0.06 -24.65
CA ILE A 65 8.40 0.24 -23.20
C ILE A 65 9.82 -0.19 -22.81
N CYS A 66 10.59 0.73 -22.18
CA CYS A 66 11.87 0.40 -21.59
C CYS A 66 11.71 0.39 -20.06
N ASP A 67 11.94 -0.76 -19.45
CA ASP A 67 11.75 -0.98 -18.03
C ASP A 67 13.07 -0.81 -17.26
N TYR A 68 13.05 0.05 -16.25
CA TYR A 68 14.18 0.33 -15.36
C TYR A 68 13.81 0.01 -13.89
N THR A 69 12.82 -0.87 -13.64
CA THR A 69 12.32 -1.13 -12.28
C THR A 69 13.38 -1.69 -11.34
N SER A 70 14.36 -2.41 -11.85
CA SER A 70 15.48 -2.96 -11.07
C SER A 70 16.65 -2.00 -10.91
N GLU A 71 16.55 -0.77 -11.43
CA GLU A 71 17.59 0.24 -11.35
C GLU A 71 17.04 1.58 -10.86
N GLN A 72 17.68 2.16 -9.86
CA GLN A 72 17.31 3.49 -9.37
C GLN A 72 17.89 4.57 -10.27
N LYS A 73 17.09 5.15 -11.17
CA LYS A 73 17.52 6.20 -12.12
C LYS A 73 17.64 7.58 -11.48
N PHE A 74 16.92 7.85 -10.40
CA PHE A 74 16.92 9.15 -9.74
C PHE A 74 17.44 9.00 -8.30
N PRO A 75 18.58 9.61 -7.94
CA PRO A 75 19.09 9.56 -6.56
C PRO A 75 18.07 10.10 -5.56
N GLY A 76 17.88 9.40 -4.45
CA GLY A 76 16.95 9.80 -3.39
C GLY A 76 15.46 9.55 -3.67
N ILE A 77 15.10 9.04 -4.86
CA ILE A 77 13.71 8.73 -5.22
C ILE A 77 13.55 7.22 -5.33
N THR A 78 12.66 6.64 -4.52
CA THR A 78 12.40 5.19 -4.47
C THR A 78 11.45 4.69 -5.57
N THR A 79 10.99 5.56 -6.46
CA THR A 79 10.04 5.21 -7.51
C THR A 79 10.75 4.49 -8.66
N SER A 80 10.28 3.29 -8.99
CA SER A 80 10.69 2.57 -10.20
C SER A 80 10.25 3.31 -11.45
N SER A 81 11.15 3.48 -12.41
CA SER A 81 10.92 4.25 -13.62
C SER A 81 10.79 3.38 -14.88
N THR A 82 10.10 3.91 -15.87
CA THR A 82 10.01 3.35 -17.23
C THR A 82 10.02 4.44 -18.26
N ILE A 83 10.51 4.14 -19.47
CA ILE A 83 10.31 5.00 -20.64
C ILE A 83 9.17 4.40 -21.46
N LEU A 84 8.12 5.17 -21.64
CA LEU A 84 6.99 4.87 -22.49
C LEU A 84 7.12 5.62 -23.80
N VAL A 85 7.21 4.91 -24.91
CA VAL A 85 7.23 5.47 -26.27
C VAL A 85 5.88 5.22 -26.92
N ILE A 86 5.27 6.28 -27.41
CA ILE A 86 3.96 6.28 -28.08
C ILE A 86 4.14 6.81 -29.50
N ASN A 87 3.62 6.07 -30.46
CA ASN A 87 3.52 6.51 -31.86
C ASN A 87 2.05 6.75 -32.21
N LYS A 88 1.73 7.87 -32.86
CA LYS A 88 0.34 8.23 -33.23
C LYS A 88 -0.30 7.23 -34.20
N THR A 89 0.49 6.36 -34.82
CA THR A 89 0.00 5.28 -35.67
C THR A 89 -0.29 4.04 -34.82
N PRO A 90 -1.55 3.56 -34.79
CA PRO A 90 -1.86 2.36 -34.02
C PRO A 90 -1.13 1.12 -34.52
N SER A 91 -0.74 0.24 -33.61
CA SER A 91 -0.09 -1.02 -33.92
C SER A 91 -0.69 -2.20 -33.09
N ILE A 92 -0.52 -3.41 -33.58
CA ILE A 92 -1.02 -4.63 -32.93
C ILE A 92 -0.10 -5.05 -31.78
N ASN A 93 1.20 -4.86 -31.94
CA ASN A 93 2.24 -5.24 -31.01
C ASN A 93 3.06 -4.02 -30.60
N PHE A 94 3.86 -4.19 -29.55
CA PHE A 94 4.91 -3.25 -29.19
C PHE A 94 6.11 -4.02 -28.59
N THR A 95 7.26 -3.38 -28.53
CA THR A 95 8.47 -3.93 -27.94
C THR A 95 8.56 -3.56 -26.46
N TYR A 96 8.76 -4.56 -25.60
CA TYR A 96 9.12 -4.34 -24.20
C TYR A 96 10.57 -4.75 -24.00
N ILE A 97 11.36 -3.93 -23.32
CA ILE A 97 12.77 -4.16 -23.03
C ILE A 97 12.99 -3.98 -21.53
N ASP A 98 13.44 -5.02 -20.87
CA ASP A 98 14.05 -4.92 -19.54
C ASP A 98 15.48 -4.42 -19.69
N GLN A 99 15.71 -3.17 -19.31
CA GLN A 99 17.01 -2.48 -19.52
C GLN A 99 18.13 -3.00 -18.61
N VAL A 100 17.77 -3.73 -17.55
CA VAL A 100 18.74 -4.29 -16.60
C VAL A 100 19.21 -5.67 -17.06
N THR A 101 18.28 -6.52 -17.48
CA THR A 101 18.59 -7.87 -17.95
C THR A 101 18.88 -7.96 -19.43
N GLY A 102 18.53 -6.92 -20.20
CA GLY A 102 18.62 -6.91 -21.66
C GLY A 102 17.57 -7.79 -22.37
N ILE A 103 16.59 -8.32 -21.61
CA ILE A 103 15.53 -9.12 -22.20
C ILE A 103 14.60 -8.25 -23.02
N GLU A 104 14.43 -8.62 -24.30
CA GLU A 104 13.50 -7.96 -25.22
C GLU A 104 12.40 -8.95 -25.61
N ILE A 105 11.14 -8.52 -25.53
CA ILE A 105 9.98 -9.30 -25.93
C ILE A 105 9.02 -8.48 -26.78
N GLU A 106 8.38 -9.13 -27.74
CA GLU A 106 7.26 -8.55 -28.47
C GLU A 106 5.94 -8.86 -27.75
N VAL A 107 5.22 -7.80 -27.35
CA VAL A 107 3.97 -7.91 -26.60
C VAL A 107 2.78 -7.63 -27.51
N ARG A 108 1.85 -8.60 -27.60
CA ARG A 108 0.61 -8.43 -28.34
C ARG A 108 -0.42 -7.68 -27.49
N LYS A 109 -0.81 -6.46 -27.91
CA LYS A 109 -1.67 -5.54 -27.16
C LYS A 109 -3.01 -6.14 -26.70
N LYS A 110 -3.63 -7.01 -27.52
CA LYS A 110 -4.90 -7.66 -27.14
C LYS A 110 -4.78 -8.61 -25.91
N ARG A 111 -3.56 -8.98 -25.51
CA ARG A 111 -3.31 -9.81 -24.32
C ARG A 111 -3.20 -8.99 -23.03
N LEU A 112 -3.08 -7.67 -23.15
CA LEU A 112 -3.05 -6.78 -22.00
C LEU A 112 -4.47 -6.63 -21.43
N SER A 113 -4.62 -6.99 -20.16
CA SER A 113 -5.82 -6.79 -19.36
C SER A 113 -5.82 -5.40 -18.69
N ASP A 114 -6.64 -5.19 -17.67
CA ASP A 114 -6.66 -3.94 -16.88
C ASP A 114 -5.29 -3.57 -16.30
N LYS A 115 -4.57 -4.56 -15.82
CA LYS A 115 -3.17 -4.40 -15.40
C LYS A 115 -2.27 -4.98 -16.49
N TRP A 116 -1.31 -4.17 -16.93
CA TRP A 116 -0.38 -4.62 -17.94
C TRP A 116 0.76 -5.39 -17.28
N LEU A 117 0.83 -6.68 -17.63
CA LEU A 117 1.92 -7.58 -17.25
C LEU A 117 2.69 -7.94 -18.52
N PHE A 118 3.99 -7.71 -18.50
CA PHE A 118 4.86 -7.99 -19.64
C PHE A 118 5.56 -9.32 -19.40
N MET A 119 5.18 -10.32 -20.19
CA MET A 119 5.66 -11.69 -20.05
C MET A 119 5.99 -12.29 -21.41
N ASP A 120 7.04 -13.09 -21.44
CA ASP A 120 7.29 -13.94 -22.59
C ASP A 120 6.21 -15.04 -22.72
N TYR A 121 6.21 -15.72 -23.87
CA TYR A 121 5.23 -16.75 -24.18
C TYR A 121 5.20 -17.90 -23.15
N TYR A 122 6.36 -18.36 -22.70
CA TYR A 122 6.46 -19.47 -21.76
C TYR A 122 5.94 -19.12 -20.37
N THR A 123 6.27 -17.93 -19.90
CA THR A 123 5.76 -17.42 -18.62
C THR A 123 4.23 -17.25 -18.68
N MET A 124 3.72 -16.74 -19.80
CA MET A 124 2.28 -16.62 -20.03
C MET A 124 1.58 -17.97 -20.07
N LEU A 125 2.20 -18.98 -20.71
CA LEU A 125 1.65 -20.33 -20.75
C LEU A 125 1.60 -20.96 -19.35
N LYS A 126 2.66 -20.83 -18.57
CA LYS A 126 2.70 -21.23 -17.16
C LYS A 126 1.58 -20.57 -16.37
N GLU A 127 1.42 -19.25 -16.48
CA GLU A 127 0.33 -18.53 -15.80
C GLU A 127 -1.05 -19.01 -16.23
N THR A 128 -1.26 -19.33 -17.50
CA THR A 128 -2.53 -19.88 -17.98
C THR A 128 -2.83 -21.24 -17.35
N LEU A 129 -1.80 -22.07 -17.17
CA LEU A 129 -1.92 -23.35 -16.45
C LEU A 129 -2.18 -23.13 -14.95
N TRP A 130 -1.57 -22.12 -14.36
CA TRP A 130 -1.77 -21.76 -12.95
C TRP A 130 -3.15 -21.15 -12.67
N LYS A 131 -3.76 -20.44 -13.62
CA LYS A 131 -5.14 -19.93 -13.51
C LYS A 131 -6.20 -21.02 -13.30
N LYS A 132 -5.87 -22.27 -13.61
CA LYS A 132 -6.73 -23.43 -13.34
C LYS A 132 -6.61 -23.97 -11.90
N LYS A 133 -5.64 -23.46 -11.11
CA LYS A 133 -5.48 -23.85 -9.71
C LYS A 133 -6.36 -22.95 -8.82
N GLU A 134 -6.67 -23.47 -7.64
CA GLU A 134 -7.42 -22.73 -6.63
C GLU A 134 -6.67 -21.46 -6.22
N LYS A 135 -7.42 -20.41 -6.02
CA LYS A 135 -6.87 -19.11 -5.65
C LYS A 135 -6.70 -19.04 -4.14
N PHE A 136 -5.70 -18.32 -3.66
CA PHE A 136 -5.50 -18.05 -2.24
C PHE A 136 -6.75 -17.51 -1.55
N GLY A 137 -7.48 -16.59 -2.20
CA GLY A 137 -8.74 -16.04 -1.70
C GLY A 137 -9.91 -17.02 -1.61
N THR A 138 -9.76 -18.29 -2.07
CA THR A 138 -10.75 -19.36 -1.84
C THR A 138 -10.69 -19.85 -0.39
N TYR A 139 -9.52 -19.77 0.24
CA TYR A 139 -9.28 -20.28 1.59
C TYR A 139 -9.08 -19.17 2.63
N PHE A 140 -8.65 -17.99 2.21
CA PHE A 140 -8.24 -16.91 3.11
C PHE A 140 -8.87 -15.59 2.72
N ASP A 141 -9.37 -14.87 3.71
CA ASP A 141 -9.68 -13.45 3.60
C ASP A 141 -8.41 -12.63 3.68
N VAL A 142 -8.12 -11.79 2.68
CA VAL A 142 -6.95 -10.93 2.65
C VAL A 142 -7.34 -9.49 3.00
N ASN A 143 -6.76 -8.97 4.06
CA ASN A 143 -7.01 -7.62 4.53
C ASN A 143 -5.69 -6.86 4.75
N ASN A 144 -5.73 -5.54 4.63
CA ASN A 144 -4.65 -4.71 5.13
C ASN A 144 -4.63 -4.74 6.66
N THR A 145 -3.48 -4.46 7.26
CA THR A 145 -3.34 -4.34 8.71
C THR A 145 -3.93 -3.02 9.22
N ILE A 146 -3.89 -2.80 10.53
CA ILE A 146 -4.24 -1.51 11.12
C ILE A 146 -3.36 -0.39 10.56
N ALA A 147 -3.87 0.83 10.60
CA ALA A 147 -3.10 2.02 10.32
C ALA A 147 -3.28 3.05 11.45
N THR A 148 -2.30 3.16 12.31
CA THR A 148 -2.27 4.15 13.39
C THR A 148 -2.19 5.57 12.84
N LEU A 149 -1.59 5.72 11.65
CA LEU A 149 -1.16 6.97 11.00
C LEU A 149 -0.11 7.77 11.80
N TYR A 150 0.34 7.27 12.95
CA TYR A 150 1.49 7.75 13.69
C TYR A 150 1.97 6.67 14.67
N ASN A 151 2.80 5.75 14.16
CA ASN A 151 3.23 4.57 14.92
C ASN A 151 3.98 4.89 16.21
N GLU A 152 4.73 5.99 16.26
CA GLU A 152 5.54 6.38 17.43
C GLU A 152 4.70 6.58 18.70
N ALA A 153 3.44 7.00 18.57
CA ALA A 153 2.55 7.16 19.71
C ALA A 153 1.93 5.84 20.20
N PHE A 154 1.91 4.81 19.37
CA PHE A 154 1.21 3.56 19.71
C PHE A 154 2.15 2.38 19.93
N LEU A 155 3.33 2.36 19.28
CA LEU A 155 4.28 1.26 19.41
C LEU A 155 5.14 1.44 20.65
N LEU A 156 5.18 0.43 21.48
CA LEU A 156 5.94 0.39 22.74
C LEU A 156 7.18 -0.49 22.52
N GLU A 157 8.34 0.15 22.32
CA GLU A 157 9.62 -0.50 22.15
C GLU A 157 10.43 -0.42 23.44
N GLY A 158 11.03 -1.55 23.84
CA GLY A 158 11.83 -1.60 25.06
C GLY A 158 11.02 -1.45 26.35
N TYR A 159 9.71 -1.62 26.27
CA TYR A 159 8.85 -1.71 27.45
C TYR A 159 8.86 -3.13 28.01
N THR A 160 8.81 -3.23 29.33
CA THR A 160 8.72 -4.51 30.05
C THR A 160 7.50 -4.53 30.94
N LEU A 161 6.85 -5.69 31.04
CA LEU A 161 5.70 -5.85 31.91
C LEU A 161 6.17 -5.82 33.39
N ASN A 162 5.61 -4.91 34.16
CA ASN A 162 5.83 -4.76 35.60
C ASN A 162 4.45 -4.64 36.33
N GLY A 163 3.97 -5.77 36.84
CA GLY A 163 2.65 -5.84 37.44
C GLY A 163 1.52 -5.53 36.46
N GLU A 164 0.79 -4.46 36.70
CA GLU A 164 -0.36 -4.02 35.85
C GLU A 164 0.03 -3.05 34.74
N TYR A 165 1.33 -2.78 34.56
CA TYR A 165 1.81 -1.78 33.61
C TYR A 165 2.94 -2.32 32.74
N TYR A 166 2.99 -1.86 31.49
CA TYR A 166 4.20 -1.88 30.69
C TYR A 166 4.99 -0.60 30.96
N GLU A 167 6.26 -0.73 31.29
CA GLU A 167 7.12 0.39 31.71
C GLU A 167 8.39 0.45 30.85
N SER A 168 8.73 1.66 30.40
CA SER A 168 10.00 1.93 29.70
C SER A 168 11.16 2.17 30.66
N ALA A 169 12.39 2.10 30.16
CA ALA A 169 13.59 2.43 30.94
C ALA A 169 13.58 3.90 31.44
N THR A 170 12.80 4.78 30.84
CA THR A 170 12.66 6.19 31.26
C THR A 170 11.52 6.42 32.25
N GLY A 171 10.80 5.35 32.64
CA GLY A 171 9.69 5.43 33.61
C GLY A 171 8.35 5.78 33.02
N ASP A 172 8.23 5.84 31.69
CA ASP A 172 6.92 5.98 31.01
C ASP A 172 6.14 4.69 31.15
N LYS A 173 4.82 4.80 31.42
CA LYS A 173 3.96 3.67 31.78
C LYS A 173 2.72 3.63 30.89
N VAL A 174 2.25 2.42 30.63
CA VAL A 174 0.97 2.16 29.96
C VAL A 174 0.28 0.97 30.62
N GLU A 175 -1.01 1.05 30.87
CA GLU A 175 -1.79 -0.02 31.50
C GLU A 175 -1.76 -1.30 30.62
N ALA A 176 -1.39 -2.43 31.25
CA ALA A 176 -1.26 -3.71 30.55
C ALA A 176 -2.58 -4.17 29.87
N ALA A 177 -3.71 -3.75 30.40
CA ALA A 177 -5.01 -4.04 29.81
C ALA A 177 -5.19 -3.50 28.38
N LEU A 178 -4.47 -2.40 28.02
CA LEU A 178 -4.48 -1.80 26.68
C LEU A 178 -3.36 -2.32 25.78
N VAL A 179 -2.43 -3.12 26.28
CA VAL A 179 -1.25 -3.49 25.51
C VAL A 179 -1.44 -4.87 24.88
N ARG A 180 -1.02 -5.00 23.63
CA ARG A 180 -1.00 -6.28 22.89
C ARG A 180 0.39 -6.49 22.29
N PRO A 181 0.83 -7.75 22.08
CA PRO A 181 1.99 -8.04 21.25
C PRO A 181 1.80 -7.45 19.85
N ALA A 182 2.88 -6.99 19.25
CA ALA A 182 2.84 -6.43 17.89
C ALA A 182 3.90 -7.05 16.99
N VAL A 183 3.59 -7.16 15.70
CA VAL A 183 4.52 -7.59 14.68
C VAL A 183 4.62 -6.53 13.57
N SER A 184 5.86 -6.12 13.25
CA SER A 184 6.11 -5.11 12.22
C SER A 184 7.27 -5.53 11.32
N LYS A 185 7.14 -5.28 9.99
CA LYS A 185 8.20 -5.58 9.03
C LYS A 185 9.52 -4.88 9.37
N LYS A 186 9.45 -3.63 9.82
CA LYS A 186 10.64 -2.81 10.12
C LYS A 186 11.40 -3.30 11.36
N LYS A 187 10.74 -4.07 12.23
CA LYS A 187 11.21 -4.45 13.56
C LYS A 187 11.15 -5.96 13.80
N ARG A 188 11.33 -6.74 12.76
CA ARG A 188 11.16 -8.19 12.72
C ARG A 188 12.10 -8.99 13.64
N ASN A 189 13.18 -8.37 14.11
CA ASN A 189 14.18 -8.99 15.00
C ASN A 189 14.08 -8.45 16.45
N GLN A 190 13.02 -7.75 16.81
CA GLN A 190 12.79 -7.31 18.17
C GLN A 190 11.77 -8.25 18.84
N ASP A 191 12.31 -9.18 19.62
CA ASP A 191 11.55 -9.83 20.69
C ASP A 191 11.08 -8.70 21.61
N ASN A 192 9.77 -8.59 21.89
CA ASN A 192 9.13 -7.58 22.74
C ASN A 192 8.77 -6.25 22.07
N LEU A 193 8.14 -6.30 20.92
CA LEU A 193 7.41 -5.17 20.38
C LEU A 193 5.95 -5.27 20.83
N TYR A 194 5.43 -4.19 21.41
CA TYR A 194 4.04 -4.11 21.85
C TYR A 194 3.34 -2.91 21.20
N ILE A 195 2.00 -2.89 21.29
CA ILE A 195 1.18 -1.80 20.77
C ILE A 195 0.05 -1.47 21.75
N ILE A 196 -0.25 -0.18 21.91
CA ILE A 196 -1.46 0.26 22.59
C ILE A 196 -2.66 -0.07 21.72
N PHE A 197 -3.60 -0.87 22.25
CA PHE A 197 -4.82 -1.29 21.57
C PHE A 197 -6.04 -0.65 22.25
N PRO A 198 -6.45 0.57 21.84
CA PRO A 198 -7.42 1.39 22.57
C PRO A 198 -8.86 1.03 22.24
N TYR A 199 -9.17 -0.26 22.22
CA TYR A 199 -10.50 -0.79 21.91
C TYR A 199 -10.89 -1.84 22.92
N LYS A 200 -12.20 -1.97 23.18
CA LYS A 200 -12.77 -3.06 23.96
C LYS A 200 -13.09 -4.23 23.05
N CYS A 201 -12.82 -5.43 23.49
CA CYS A 201 -13.29 -6.65 22.82
C CYS A 201 -14.22 -7.37 23.78
N GLU A 202 -15.54 -7.24 23.58
CA GLU A 202 -16.57 -7.88 24.40
C GLU A 202 -17.32 -8.91 23.55
N ASN A 203 -17.24 -10.20 23.92
CA ASN A 203 -17.87 -11.29 23.18
C ASN A 203 -17.49 -11.34 21.67
N GLY A 204 -16.25 -11.01 21.33
CA GLY A 204 -15.78 -10.98 19.95
C GLY A 204 -16.22 -9.74 19.15
N VAL A 205 -16.90 -8.80 19.79
CA VAL A 205 -17.31 -7.52 19.20
C VAL A 205 -16.39 -6.42 19.71
N LEU A 206 -15.76 -5.71 18.78
CA LEU A 206 -14.95 -4.52 19.09
C LEU A 206 -15.86 -3.31 19.31
N THR A 207 -15.67 -2.66 20.45
CA THR A 207 -16.37 -1.44 20.82
C THR A 207 -15.37 -0.34 21.20
N HIS A 208 -15.84 0.91 21.15
CA HIS A 208 -15.02 2.09 21.43
C HIS A 208 -15.17 2.51 22.90
N TYR A 209 -14.09 3.02 23.49
CA TYR A 209 -14.19 3.74 24.76
C TYR A 209 -14.77 5.15 24.52
N GLU A 210 -15.59 5.66 25.45
CA GLU A 210 -15.86 7.07 25.50
C GLU A 210 -14.63 7.83 26.03
N ASP A 211 -14.39 9.07 25.56
CA ASP A 211 -13.18 9.83 25.92
C ASP A 211 -13.01 10.00 27.44
N LYS A 212 -14.08 10.31 28.14
CA LYS A 212 -14.06 10.44 29.60
C LYS A 212 -13.73 9.11 30.31
N ASP A 213 -14.25 8.02 29.78
CA ASP A 213 -14.03 6.68 30.36
C ASP A 213 -12.61 6.23 30.10
N PHE A 214 -12.09 6.46 28.89
CA PHE A 214 -10.71 6.15 28.53
C PHE A 214 -9.73 6.87 29.46
N ARG A 215 -9.86 8.17 29.60
CA ARG A 215 -9.00 8.98 30.48
C ARG A 215 -9.06 8.57 31.95
N LYS A 216 -10.23 8.16 32.41
CA LYS A 216 -10.43 7.71 33.80
C LYS A 216 -9.86 6.33 34.05
N GLN A 217 -10.05 5.39 33.12
CA GLN A 217 -9.62 4.00 33.28
C GLN A 217 -8.14 3.82 32.99
N PHE A 218 -7.59 4.63 32.06
CA PHE A 218 -6.22 4.49 31.56
C PHE A 218 -5.43 5.81 31.63
N PRO A 219 -5.18 6.31 32.86
CA PRO A 219 -4.50 7.59 33.03
C PRO A 219 -3.06 7.59 32.51
N TYR A 220 -2.35 6.46 32.58
CA TYR A 220 -0.98 6.38 32.09
C TYR A 220 -0.94 6.32 30.55
N ALA A 221 -1.77 5.48 29.92
CA ALA A 221 -1.89 5.48 28.46
C ALA A 221 -2.36 6.86 27.93
N THR A 222 -3.24 7.54 28.67
CA THR A 222 -3.65 8.90 28.33
C THR A 222 -2.46 9.87 28.40
N ALA A 223 -1.68 9.84 29.48
CA ALA A 223 -0.50 10.70 29.62
C ALA A 223 0.54 10.42 28.53
N HIS A 224 0.78 9.14 28.21
CA HIS A 224 1.67 8.72 27.13
C HIS A 224 1.22 9.29 25.78
N LEU A 225 -0.04 9.06 25.38
CA LEU A 225 -0.57 9.52 24.10
C LEU A 225 -0.64 11.06 23.97
N LEU A 226 -0.87 11.77 25.07
CA LEU A 226 -0.87 13.24 25.11
C LEU A 226 0.52 13.84 24.84
N GLN A 227 1.61 13.13 25.05
CA GLN A 227 2.94 13.58 24.63
C GLN A 227 3.01 13.80 23.10
N TYR A 228 2.14 13.13 22.36
CA TYR A 228 2.04 13.21 20.91
C TYR A 228 0.80 13.97 20.41
N GLU A 229 0.13 14.74 21.28
CA GLU A 229 -1.18 15.37 20.97
C GLU A 229 -1.18 16.11 19.63
N THR A 230 -0.19 16.97 19.39
CA THR A 230 -0.06 17.74 18.16
C THR A 230 0.00 16.82 16.92
N LYS A 231 0.84 15.79 16.95
CA LYS A 231 0.99 14.85 15.84
C LYS A 231 -0.24 13.97 15.63
N LEU A 232 -0.88 13.57 16.70
CA LEU A 232 -2.15 12.84 16.64
C LEU A 232 -3.27 13.70 16.05
N GLY A 233 -3.30 15.01 16.35
CA GLY A 233 -4.25 15.96 15.79
C GLY A 233 -4.05 16.26 14.30
N GLU A 234 -2.82 16.17 13.79
CA GLU A 234 -2.48 16.37 12.38
C GLU A 234 -2.86 15.18 11.47
N ARG A 235 -3.20 14.01 12.03
CA ARG A 235 -3.52 12.81 11.24
C ARG A 235 -4.81 12.98 10.44
N ALA A 236 -4.81 12.55 9.19
CA ALA A 236 -6.02 12.45 8.36
C ALA A 236 -6.82 11.17 8.69
N VAL A 237 -7.45 11.15 9.87
CA VAL A 237 -8.17 9.99 10.43
C VAL A 237 -9.56 9.79 9.83
N ASP A 238 -10.15 8.61 10.07
CA ASP A 238 -11.56 8.36 9.77
C ASP A 238 -12.45 9.25 10.64
N LYS A 239 -13.61 9.67 10.11
CA LYS A 239 -14.50 10.64 10.79
C LYS A 239 -14.98 10.19 12.19
N SER A 240 -15.05 8.88 12.42
CA SER A 240 -15.47 8.27 13.67
C SER A 240 -14.33 8.02 14.65
N ALA A 241 -13.07 8.14 14.22
CA ALA A 241 -11.92 7.84 15.07
C ALA A 241 -11.71 8.92 16.14
N LYS A 242 -11.57 8.50 17.38
CA LYS A 242 -11.21 9.38 18.50
C LYS A 242 -9.70 9.66 18.50
N TRP A 243 -9.26 10.68 19.20
CA TRP A 243 -7.87 11.15 19.20
C TRP A 243 -6.88 10.06 19.65
N PHE A 244 -7.29 9.16 20.54
CA PHE A 244 -6.50 8.04 21.06
C PHE A 244 -6.64 6.75 20.25
N GLU A 245 -7.47 6.73 19.21
CA GLU A 245 -7.69 5.55 18.36
C GLU A 245 -6.78 5.54 17.15
N TYR A 246 -6.73 4.40 16.46
CA TYR A 246 -6.02 4.30 15.19
C TYR A 246 -6.67 5.16 14.12
N GLY A 247 -5.85 5.69 13.22
CA GLY A 247 -6.36 6.60 12.20
C GLY A 247 -7.25 5.95 11.15
N ARG A 248 -7.15 4.62 10.97
CA ARG A 248 -8.01 3.83 10.08
C ARG A 248 -8.52 2.59 10.79
N SER A 249 -9.82 2.34 10.67
CA SER A 249 -10.52 1.24 11.35
C SER A 249 -10.70 -0.03 10.49
N GLN A 250 -10.26 0.00 9.23
CA GLN A 250 -10.62 -0.99 8.19
C GLN A 250 -10.31 -2.47 8.52
N ALA A 251 -9.35 -2.76 9.38
CA ALA A 251 -8.96 -4.13 9.71
C ALA A 251 -9.30 -4.53 11.15
N ILE A 252 -9.79 -3.62 11.98
CA ILE A 252 -9.91 -3.81 13.43
C ILE A 252 -10.82 -5.00 13.80
N THR A 253 -11.93 -5.17 13.10
CA THR A 253 -12.90 -6.25 13.38
C THR A 253 -12.40 -7.66 13.05
N LYS A 254 -11.35 -7.76 12.22
CA LYS A 254 -10.78 -9.04 11.77
C LYS A 254 -9.43 -9.36 12.40
N ILE A 255 -8.88 -8.44 13.18
CA ILE A 255 -7.52 -8.55 13.68
C ILE A 255 -7.40 -9.47 14.89
N THR A 256 -8.50 -9.66 15.63
CA THR A 256 -8.58 -10.47 16.85
C THR A 256 -8.91 -11.93 16.57
N GLN A 257 -8.24 -12.53 15.59
CA GLN A 257 -8.32 -13.97 15.25
C GLN A 257 -6.93 -14.46 14.87
N GLU A 258 -6.71 -15.77 14.88
CA GLU A 258 -5.50 -16.38 14.33
C GLU A 258 -5.34 -15.98 12.88
N LYS A 259 -4.11 -15.61 12.50
CA LYS A 259 -3.84 -15.01 11.20
C LYS A 259 -2.48 -15.33 10.63
N LEU A 260 -2.42 -15.36 9.30
CA LEU A 260 -1.16 -15.35 8.57
C LEU A 260 -0.77 -13.90 8.26
N VAL A 261 0.43 -13.51 8.62
CA VAL A 261 0.96 -12.16 8.37
C VAL A 261 2.06 -12.21 7.31
N MET A 262 1.93 -11.38 6.29
CA MET A 262 2.93 -11.24 5.23
C MET A 262 3.18 -9.78 4.88
N PRO A 263 4.37 -9.42 4.40
CA PRO A 263 4.63 -8.08 3.91
C PRO A 263 3.75 -7.74 2.71
N SER A 264 3.18 -6.53 2.68
CA SER A 264 2.41 -6.03 1.52
C SER A 264 3.28 -5.81 0.27
N ILE A 265 4.59 -5.61 0.45
CA ILE A 265 5.58 -5.51 -0.63
C ILE A 265 6.57 -6.66 -0.47
N ILE A 266 6.62 -7.52 -1.49
CA ILE A 266 7.52 -8.66 -1.57
C ILE A 266 8.57 -8.33 -2.64
N SER A 267 9.84 -8.25 -2.23
CA SER A 267 10.96 -7.93 -3.13
C SER A 267 11.82 -9.15 -3.51
N SER A 268 11.79 -10.21 -2.71
CA SER A 268 12.59 -11.40 -2.95
C SER A 268 11.83 -12.68 -2.60
N ALA A 269 11.75 -13.03 -1.32
CA ALA A 269 11.03 -14.19 -0.84
C ALA A 269 9.72 -13.81 -0.15
N VAL A 270 8.69 -14.66 -0.30
CA VAL A 270 7.46 -14.55 0.47
C VAL A 270 7.73 -15.08 1.87
N ASN A 271 7.70 -14.18 2.84
CA ASN A 271 7.83 -14.54 4.25
C ASN A 271 6.45 -14.43 4.89
N VAL A 272 5.95 -15.53 5.41
CA VAL A 272 4.68 -15.62 6.13
C VAL A 272 4.97 -16.04 7.55
N THR A 273 4.33 -15.40 8.51
CA THR A 273 4.34 -15.80 9.92
C THR A 273 2.91 -16.13 10.38
N GLU A 274 2.79 -17.10 11.26
CA GLU A 274 1.54 -17.41 11.95
C GLU A 274 1.52 -16.60 13.23
N GLU A 275 0.44 -15.86 13.45
CA GLU A 275 0.25 -15.01 14.61
C GLU A 275 -1.06 -15.38 15.29
N ASP A 276 -1.06 -15.36 16.63
CA ASP A 276 -2.24 -15.58 17.43
C ASP A 276 -3.28 -14.45 17.34
N ALA A 277 -4.40 -14.63 18.00
CA ALA A 277 -5.51 -13.67 18.00
C ALA A 277 -5.10 -12.33 18.64
N ASP A 278 -4.21 -12.33 19.65
CA ASP A 278 -3.83 -11.16 20.42
C ASP A 278 -2.74 -10.34 19.75
N THR A 279 -1.91 -10.94 18.88
CA THR A 279 -0.82 -10.26 18.18
C THR A 279 -1.35 -9.32 17.10
N ILE A 280 -0.94 -8.06 17.13
CA ILE A 280 -1.40 -7.01 16.22
C ILE A 280 -0.34 -6.74 15.15
N PRO A 281 -0.59 -7.04 13.86
CA PRO A 281 0.29 -6.63 12.77
C PRO A 281 0.13 -5.14 12.46
N CYS A 282 1.27 -4.42 12.27
CA CYS A 282 1.31 -2.96 12.09
C CYS A 282 2.45 -2.48 11.16
#